data_5dd4accc2de73e10ca6a31870ff23af6
#
_entry.id   5dd4accc2de73e10ca6a31870ff23af6
#
_cell.length_a   1.000
_cell.length_b   1.000
_cell.length_c   1.000
_cell.angle_alpha   90.00
_cell.angle_beta   90.00
_cell.angle_gamma   90.00
#
_symmetry.space_group_name_H-M   'P 1'
#
loop_
_entity.id
_entity.type
_entity.pdbx_description
1 polymer ?
#
loop_
_entity_poly.entity_id
_entity_poly.type
_entity_poly.pdbx_seq_one_letter_code
_entity_poly.pdbx_strand_id
1 'polypeptide(L)'
;MSYLYPMNYRQYVLVFFAGVTLSTIFSCREQSEDPAPKHVVEQVQMYGQTPFKFPGLPANTEEIIADWPVFKDFKRISQNLVNIPVEDLKYRSNNLRLQTDSLSVTVPKSLQSPIISARLLVVKTRISLLNQETKKSNPDSTAIEKKLLELHQSIREFVLHINEKIEKDRLDLKGVDNNLSLPQNNSPK
;
A
#
# COMPACT_ATOMS: atom_id res chain seq x y z
N MET A 1 86.36 43.32 -8.13
CA MET A 1 85.99 44.47 -9.00
C MET A 1 84.70 44.02 -9.76
N SER A 2 83.57 44.48 -9.31
CA SER A 2 82.24 44.08 -9.88
C SER A 2 81.87 45.16 -10.87
N TYR A 3 81.85 44.85 -12.12
CA TYR A 3 81.38 45.76 -13.17
C TYR A 3 79.83 45.72 -13.19
N LEU A 4 79.21 46.75 -12.62
CA LEU A 4 77.80 47.06 -12.81
C LEU A 4 77.68 47.81 -14.17
N TYR A 5 77.17 47.10 -15.17
CA TYR A 5 76.78 47.70 -16.44
C TYR A 5 75.46 48.49 -16.21
N PRO A 6 75.39 49.76 -16.58
CA PRO A 6 74.17 50.53 -16.52
C PRO A 6 73.22 50.00 -17.61
N MET A 7 72.22 49.22 -17.22
CA MET A 7 71.14 48.81 -18.11
C MET A 7 70.33 50.04 -18.53
N ASN A 8 70.18 50.24 -19.85
CA ASN A 8 69.38 51.32 -20.42
C ASN A 8 67.89 51.13 -20.03
N TYR A 9 67.20 52.24 -19.78
CA TYR A 9 65.79 52.29 -19.44
C TYR A 9 64.91 51.34 -20.31
N ARG A 10 65.19 51.21 -21.57
CA ARG A 10 64.52 50.30 -22.52
C ARG A 10 64.66 48.82 -22.13
N GLN A 11 65.76 48.43 -21.52
CA GLN A 11 65.96 47.06 -21.03
C GLN A 11 65.12 46.78 -19.78
N TYR A 12 64.98 47.76 -18.89
CA TYR A 12 64.08 47.63 -17.70
C TYR A 12 62.60 47.49 -18.11
N VAL A 13 62.16 48.26 -19.12
CA VAL A 13 60.82 48.20 -19.66
C VAL A 13 60.53 46.82 -20.30
N LEU A 14 61.48 46.26 -21.04
CA LEU A 14 61.29 44.92 -21.64
C LEU A 14 61.29 43.81 -20.63
N VAL A 15 62.11 43.87 -19.58
CA VAL A 15 62.08 42.86 -18.48
C VAL A 15 60.86 43.00 -17.68
N PHE A 16 60.35 44.21 -17.45
CA PHE A 16 59.09 44.44 -16.75
C PHE A 16 57.90 43.91 -17.56
N PHE A 17 57.84 44.12 -18.85
CA PHE A 17 56.79 43.58 -19.71
C PHE A 17 56.89 42.07 -19.86
N ALA A 18 58.08 41.48 -19.94
CA ALA A 18 58.23 40.01 -19.94
C ALA A 18 57.82 39.38 -18.63
N GLY A 19 58.03 40.04 -17.49
CA GLY A 19 57.54 39.57 -16.17
C GLY A 19 56.02 39.59 -16.00
N VAL A 20 55.36 40.62 -16.52
CA VAL A 20 53.90 40.77 -16.45
C VAL A 20 53.19 39.76 -17.37
N THR A 21 53.74 39.44 -18.54
CA THR A 21 53.14 38.44 -19.44
C THR A 21 53.31 37.00 -18.94
N LEU A 22 54.37 36.74 -18.15
CA LEU A 22 54.59 35.40 -17.60
C LEU A 22 53.62 35.08 -16.38
N SER A 23 53.12 36.14 -15.72
CA SER A 23 52.22 35.98 -14.57
C SER A 23 50.77 35.63 -14.96
N THR A 24 50.41 35.77 -16.23
CA THR A 24 49.02 35.56 -16.69
C THR A 24 48.72 34.12 -17.09
N ILE A 25 49.69 33.22 -17.18
CA ILE A 25 49.50 31.83 -17.60
C ILE A 25 49.39 30.84 -16.42
N PHE A 26 49.51 31.30 -15.16
CA PHE A 26 49.25 30.48 -13.99
C PHE A 26 47.88 30.74 -13.37
N SER A 27 46.90 31.15 -14.14
CA SER A 27 45.49 31.01 -13.72
C SER A 27 45.09 29.54 -13.96
N CYS A 28 45.55 28.62 -13.13
CA CYS A 28 44.88 27.37 -12.94
C CYS A 28 43.47 27.72 -12.45
N ARG A 29 42.55 27.72 -13.39
CA ARG A 29 41.13 27.60 -13.11
C ARG A 29 41.00 26.21 -12.49
N GLU A 30 41.04 26.15 -11.16
CA GLU A 30 40.49 25.05 -10.37
C GLU A 30 39.01 24.99 -10.76
N GLN A 31 38.77 24.18 -11.78
CA GLN A 31 37.41 23.77 -12.13
C GLN A 31 36.98 22.99 -10.91
N SER A 32 36.32 23.67 -9.95
CA SER A 32 35.49 22.99 -9.00
C SER A 32 34.54 22.16 -9.88
N GLU A 33 34.85 20.87 -10.03
CA GLU A 33 33.84 19.91 -10.38
C GLU A 33 32.76 20.09 -9.29
N ASP A 34 31.74 20.89 -9.62
CA ASP A 34 30.48 20.76 -8.93
C ASP A 34 30.20 19.24 -8.92
N PRO A 35 30.14 18.62 -7.74
CA PRO A 35 29.80 17.22 -7.72
C PRO A 35 28.46 17.14 -8.45
N ALA A 36 28.49 16.48 -9.63
CA ALA A 36 27.28 16.21 -10.39
C ALA A 36 26.18 15.89 -9.38
N PRO A 37 25.01 16.51 -9.46
CA PRO A 37 23.98 16.28 -8.47
C PRO A 37 23.87 14.78 -8.36
N LYS A 38 24.32 14.23 -7.24
CA LYS A 38 24.04 12.85 -6.91
C LYS A 38 22.52 12.81 -6.96
N HIS A 39 21.99 12.27 -8.04
CA HIS A 39 20.61 11.82 -8.05
C HIS A 39 20.51 10.87 -6.85
N VAL A 40 20.19 11.45 -5.70
CA VAL A 40 19.69 10.69 -4.59
C VAL A 40 18.41 10.13 -5.16
N VAL A 41 18.48 8.90 -5.65
CA VAL A 41 17.30 8.13 -5.97
C VAL A 41 16.64 7.98 -4.61
N GLU A 42 15.70 8.90 -4.33
CA GLU A 42 14.86 8.83 -3.15
C GLU A 42 14.19 7.46 -3.21
N GLN A 43 14.65 6.55 -2.37
CA GLN A 43 14.10 5.20 -2.32
C GLN A 43 12.66 5.35 -1.87
N VAL A 44 11.73 5.25 -2.82
CA VAL A 44 10.31 5.30 -2.53
C VAL A 44 9.99 4.17 -1.55
N GLN A 45 9.58 4.56 -0.35
CA GLN A 45 9.21 3.60 0.68
C GLN A 45 7.95 2.85 0.27
N MET A 46 8.03 1.52 0.30
CA MET A 46 6.94 0.61 -0.05
C MET A 46 6.28 0.07 1.22
N TYR A 47 4.98 -0.09 1.18
CA TYR A 47 4.14 -0.56 2.28
C TYR A 47 3.42 -1.86 1.93
N GLY A 48 2.97 -2.58 2.95
CA GLY A 48 2.36 -3.89 2.77
C GLY A 48 3.39 -4.97 2.45
N GLN A 49 4.52 -4.96 3.15
CA GLN A 49 5.59 -5.94 2.96
C GLN A 49 5.18 -7.36 3.39
N THR A 50 4.23 -7.47 4.31
CA THR A 50 3.67 -8.76 4.70
C THR A 50 2.68 -9.23 3.65
N PRO A 51 2.91 -10.39 3.00
CA PRO A 51 2.00 -10.92 1.99
C PRO A 51 0.59 -11.12 2.54
N PHE A 52 -0.41 -10.63 1.82
CA PHE A 52 -1.80 -10.87 2.13
C PHE A 52 -2.40 -11.86 1.14
N LYS A 53 -2.74 -13.04 1.63
CA LYS A 53 -3.53 -14.01 0.88
C LYS A 53 -4.99 -13.89 1.31
N PHE A 54 -5.86 -13.52 0.37
CA PHE A 54 -7.31 -13.49 0.61
C PHE A 54 -7.80 -14.90 0.94
N PRO A 55 -8.69 -15.07 1.96
CA PRO A 55 -9.20 -16.39 2.31
C PRO A 55 -9.87 -17.10 1.14
N GLY A 56 -9.74 -18.44 1.11
CA GLY A 56 -10.44 -19.27 0.15
C GLY A 56 -11.97 -19.16 0.34
N LEU A 57 -12.67 -19.28 -0.76
CA LEU A 57 -14.13 -19.34 -0.79
C LEU A 57 -14.51 -20.76 -1.24
N PRO A 58 -15.19 -21.55 -0.42
CA PRO A 58 -15.78 -22.83 -0.86
C PRO A 58 -16.77 -22.62 -2.00
N ALA A 59 -17.00 -23.65 -2.82
CA ALA A 59 -17.83 -23.56 -4.03
C ALA A 59 -19.25 -22.99 -3.75
N ASN A 60 -19.87 -23.43 -2.65
CA ASN A 60 -21.17 -22.91 -2.20
C ASN A 60 -21.13 -21.42 -1.81
N THR A 61 -19.99 -20.95 -1.28
CA THR A 61 -19.78 -19.53 -0.98
C THR A 61 -19.54 -18.74 -2.27
N GLU A 62 -18.74 -19.30 -3.20
CA GLU A 62 -18.48 -18.66 -4.49
C GLU A 62 -19.76 -18.45 -5.30
N GLU A 63 -20.70 -19.40 -5.26
CA GLU A 63 -22.00 -19.28 -5.93
C GLU A 63 -22.81 -18.09 -5.39
N ILE A 64 -22.93 -17.93 -4.08
CA ILE A 64 -23.64 -16.80 -3.46
C ILE A 64 -22.93 -15.47 -3.75
N ILE A 65 -21.59 -15.45 -3.73
CA ILE A 65 -20.79 -14.25 -3.98
C ILE A 65 -20.76 -13.91 -5.47
N ALA A 66 -21.03 -14.86 -6.37
CA ALA A 66 -21.10 -14.59 -7.80
C ALA A 66 -22.09 -13.46 -8.14
N ASP A 67 -23.18 -13.39 -7.41
CA ASP A 67 -24.23 -12.37 -7.55
C ASP A 67 -23.97 -11.11 -6.70
N TRP A 68 -22.79 -10.99 -6.09
CA TRP A 68 -22.40 -9.83 -5.28
C TRP A 68 -21.18 -9.08 -5.87
N PRO A 69 -21.39 -8.28 -6.94
CA PRO A 69 -20.29 -7.64 -7.69
C PRO A 69 -19.42 -6.71 -6.81
N VAL A 70 -20.03 -6.02 -5.83
CA VAL A 70 -19.31 -5.15 -4.89
C VAL A 70 -18.28 -5.94 -4.07
N PHE A 71 -18.58 -7.20 -3.71
CA PHE A 71 -17.64 -8.06 -3.00
C PHE A 71 -16.44 -8.45 -3.89
N LYS A 72 -16.66 -8.68 -5.17
CA LYS A 72 -15.56 -8.97 -6.13
C LYS A 72 -14.59 -7.80 -6.22
N ASP A 73 -15.09 -6.58 -6.30
CA ASP A 73 -14.26 -5.38 -6.29
C ASP A 73 -13.54 -5.16 -4.98
N PHE A 74 -14.23 -5.35 -3.85
CA PHE A 74 -13.64 -5.33 -2.52
C PHE A 74 -12.47 -6.33 -2.40
N LYS A 75 -12.68 -7.60 -2.81
CA LYS A 75 -11.63 -8.64 -2.85
C LYS A 75 -10.43 -8.19 -3.68
N ARG A 76 -10.66 -7.73 -4.90
CA ARG A 76 -9.62 -7.29 -5.83
C ARG A 76 -8.78 -6.14 -5.27
N ILE A 77 -9.43 -5.12 -4.69
CA ILE A 77 -8.71 -3.98 -4.11
C ILE A 77 -7.93 -4.41 -2.88
N SER A 78 -8.52 -5.23 -2.01
CA SER A 78 -7.88 -5.72 -0.78
C SER A 78 -6.60 -6.50 -1.06
N GLN A 79 -6.57 -7.32 -2.11
CA GLN A 79 -5.40 -8.10 -2.51
C GLN A 79 -4.25 -7.24 -3.05
N ASN A 80 -4.56 -6.04 -3.51
CA ASN A 80 -3.60 -5.12 -4.10
C ASN A 80 -3.06 -4.05 -3.12
N LEU A 81 -3.22 -4.25 -1.80
CA LEU A 81 -2.65 -3.39 -0.76
C LEU A 81 -1.28 -3.90 -0.28
N VAL A 82 -0.49 -4.46 -1.17
CA VAL A 82 0.83 -5.04 -0.87
C VAL A 82 1.89 -4.44 -1.77
N ASN A 83 3.06 -4.18 -1.18
CA ASN A 83 4.24 -3.66 -1.86
C ASN A 83 3.96 -2.42 -2.74
N ILE A 84 3.35 -1.40 -2.15
CA ILE A 84 2.93 -0.18 -2.86
C ILE A 84 3.43 1.08 -2.14
N PRO A 85 3.69 2.20 -2.86
CA PRO A 85 4.07 3.47 -2.26
C PRO A 85 2.89 4.09 -1.48
N VAL A 86 3.18 5.04 -0.59
CA VAL A 86 2.17 5.66 0.28
C VAL A 86 1.05 6.37 -0.49
N GLU A 87 1.36 6.99 -1.62
CA GLU A 87 0.35 7.69 -2.43
C GLU A 87 -0.65 6.71 -3.05
N ASP A 88 -0.17 5.58 -3.56
CA ASP A 88 -1.03 4.50 -4.06
C ASP A 88 -1.85 3.88 -2.94
N LEU A 89 -1.24 3.68 -1.76
CA LEU A 89 -1.92 3.15 -0.59
C LEU A 89 -3.05 4.09 -0.14
N LYS A 90 -2.82 5.40 -0.13
CA LYS A 90 -3.80 6.44 0.17
C LYS A 90 -4.98 6.39 -0.80
N TYR A 91 -4.70 6.31 -2.10
CA TYR A 91 -5.74 6.19 -3.13
C TYR A 91 -6.54 4.89 -2.99
N ARG A 92 -5.88 3.74 -2.86
CA ARG A 92 -6.54 2.42 -2.76
C ARG A 92 -7.30 2.26 -1.45
N SER A 93 -6.77 2.74 -0.33
CA SER A 93 -7.49 2.70 0.95
C SER A 93 -8.76 3.57 0.94
N ASN A 94 -8.73 4.73 0.25
CA ASN A 94 -9.93 5.53 0.06
C ASN A 94 -10.98 4.82 -0.80
N ASN A 95 -10.56 4.19 -1.91
CA ASN A 95 -11.47 3.41 -2.76
C ASN A 95 -12.04 2.22 -2.00
N LEU A 96 -11.22 1.51 -1.22
CA LEU A 96 -11.68 0.38 -0.41
C LEU A 96 -12.71 0.83 0.64
N ARG A 97 -12.54 2.02 1.21
CA ARG A 97 -13.52 2.60 2.15
C ARG A 97 -14.88 2.81 1.47
N LEU A 98 -14.88 3.41 0.28
CA LEU A 98 -16.12 3.62 -0.50
C LEU A 98 -16.78 2.29 -0.89
N GLN A 99 -15.99 1.30 -1.30
CA GLN A 99 -16.49 -0.04 -1.62
C GLN A 99 -17.10 -0.72 -0.39
N THR A 100 -16.51 -0.52 0.80
CA THR A 100 -17.04 -1.10 2.03
C THR A 100 -18.36 -0.46 2.46
N ASP A 101 -18.57 0.83 2.18
CA ASP A 101 -19.87 1.49 2.35
C ASP A 101 -20.93 0.82 1.46
N SER A 102 -20.62 0.63 0.17
CA SER A 102 -21.51 -0.06 -0.78
C SER A 102 -21.73 -1.53 -0.40
N LEU A 103 -20.69 -2.21 0.08
CA LEU A 103 -20.75 -3.60 0.53
C LEU A 103 -21.75 -3.75 1.68
N SER A 104 -21.80 -2.79 2.61
CA SER A 104 -22.69 -2.82 3.77
C SER A 104 -24.18 -2.76 3.42
N VAL A 105 -24.53 -2.07 2.34
CA VAL A 105 -25.93 -1.91 1.90
C VAL A 105 -26.39 -2.94 0.87
N THR A 106 -25.44 -3.69 0.29
CA THR A 106 -25.70 -4.67 -0.77
C THR A 106 -25.53 -6.12 -0.31
N VAL A 107 -25.44 -6.37 1.01
CA VAL A 107 -25.30 -7.73 1.55
C VAL A 107 -26.45 -8.62 1.08
N PRO A 108 -26.18 -9.76 0.41
CA PRO A 108 -27.21 -10.70 0.00
C PRO A 108 -28.08 -11.15 1.18
N LYS A 109 -29.36 -11.36 0.96
CA LYS A 109 -30.30 -11.76 2.03
C LYS A 109 -29.85 -13.00 2.81
N SER A 110 -29.29 -14.00 2.12
CA SER A 110 -28.72 -15.21 2.72
C SER A 110 -27.57 -14.95 3.67
N LEU A 111 -26.85 -13.82 3.51
CA LEU A 111 -25.73 -13.43 4.35
C LEU A 111 -26.09 -12.40 5.43
N GLN A 112 -27.33 -11.88 5.42
CA GLN A 112 -27.75 -10.91 6.41
C GLN A 112 -27.85 -11.57 7.79
N SER A 113 -26.91 -11.21 8.68
CA SER A 113 -26.90 -11.66 10.08
C SER A 113 -26.15 -10.65 10.96
N PRO A 114 -26.45 -10.61 12.26
CA PRO A 114 -25.76 -9.70 13.18
C PRO A 114 -24.24 -9.88 13.18
N ILE A 115 -23.73 -11.12 13.05
CA ILE A 115 -22.30 -11.39 13.04
C ILE A 115 -21.62 -10.89 11.77
N ILE A 116 -22.23 -11.08 10.60
CA ILE A 116 -21.70 -10.57 9.32
C ILE A 116 -21.66 -9.04 9.36
N SER A 117 -22.72 -8.39 9.83
CA SER A 117 -22.79 -6.94 9.97
C SER A 117 -21.72 -6.41 10.92
N ALA A 118 -21.52 -7.08 12.07
CA ALA A 118 -20.49 -6.70 13.04
C ALA A 118 -19.08 -6.84 12.46
N ARG A 119 -18.77 -7.93 11.75
CA ARG A 119 -17.46 -8.15 11.13
C ARG A 119 -17.19 -7.13 10.01
N LEU A 120 -18.19 -6.82 9.21
CA LEU A 120 -18.09 -5.80 8.19
C LEU A 120 -17.85 -4.40 8.76
N LEU A 121 -18.48 -4.08 9.91
CA LEU A 121 -18.21 -2.83 10.63
C LEU A 121 -16.75 -2.75 11.13
N VAL A 122 -16.19 -3.86 11.62
CA VAL A 122 -14.76 -3.91 11.99
C VAL A 122 -13.88 -3.65 10.79
N VAL A 123 -14.12 -4.29 9.64
CA VAL A 123 -13.39 -4.05 8.39
C VAL A 123 -13.45 -2.58 8.01
N LYS A 124 -14.65 -1.98 8.00
CA LYS A 124 -14.87 -0.55 7.71
C LYS A 124 -14.06 0.36 8.64
N THR A 125 -14.02 0.04 9.92
CA THR A 125 -13.25 0.78 10.92
C THR A 125 -11.75 0.69 10.63
N ARG A 126 -11.22 -0.51 10.34
CA ARG A 126 -9.79 -0.70 10.03
C ARG A 126 -9.36 0.01 8.75
N ILE A 127 -10.19 -0.01 7.70
CA ILE A 127 -9.96 0.75 6.47
C ILE A 127 -9.90 2.26 6.76
N SER A 128 -10.84 2.77 7.57
CA SER A 128 -10.90 4.18 7.91
C SER A 128 -9.66 4.63 8.69
N LEU A 129 -9.18 3.83 9.63
CA LEU A 129 -7.96 4.10 10.39
C LEU A 129 -6.71 4.08 9.51
N LEU A 130 -6.61 3.15 8.56
CA LEU A 130 -5.52 3.13 7.57
C LEU A 130 -5.57 4.37 6.69
N ASN A 131 -6.74 4.71 6.14
CA ASN A 131 -6.92 5.87 5.29
C ASN A 131 -6.60 7.19 6.00
N GLN A 132 -6.91 7.30 7.30
CA GLN A 132 -6.53 8.47 8.11
C GLN A 132 -5.01 8.57 8.27
N GLU A 133 -4.32 7.44 8.51
CA GLU A 133 -2.87 7.44 8.69
C GLU A 133 -2.15 7.87 7.41
N THR A 134 -2.57 7.32 6.25
CA THR A 134 -1.96 7.65 4.95
C THR A 134 -2.19 9.10 4.51
N LYS A 135 -3.16 9.82 5.11
CA LYS A 135 -3.47 11.22 4.80
C LYS A 135 -2.74 12.24 5.66
N LYS A 136 -2.00 11.81 6.67
CA LYS A 136 -1.22 12.73 7.51
C LYS A 136 -0.13 13.41 6.68
N SER A 137 0.25 14.61 7.07
CA SER A 137 1.37 15.33 6.42
C SER A 137 2.70 14.62 6.60
N ASN A 138 2.85 13.89 7.70
CA ASN A 138 3.98 13.02 7.98
C ASN A 138 3.45 11.64 8.43
N PRO A 139 3.16 10.72 7.49
CA PRO A 139 2.67 9.39 7.81
C PRO A 139 3.71 8.57 8.56
N ASP A 140 3.29 7.92 9.65
CA ASP A 140 4.17 7.00 10.40
C ASP A 140 4.17 5.62 9.71
N SER A 141 5.34 5.23 9.22
CA SER A 141 5.55 3.96 8.51
C SER A 141 5.19 2.75 9.35
N THR A 142 5.58 2.73 10.63
CA THR A 142 5.27 1.63 11.54
C THR A 142 3.77 1.55 11.81
N ALA A 143 3.11 2.71 11.98
CA ALA A 143 1.67 2.76 12.15
C ALA A 143 0.92 2.31 10.90
N ILE A 144 1.39 2.65 9.69
CA ILE A 144 0.80 2.18 8.43
C ILE A 144 0.88 0.66 8.32
N GLU A 145 2.07 0.06 8.53
CA GLU A 145 2.23 -1.40 8.46
C GLU A 145 1.35 -2.13 9.49
N LYS A 146 1.29 -1.62 10.71
CA LYS A 146 0.40 -2.16 11.74
C LYS A 146 -1.07 -2.11 11.32
N LYS A 147 -1.54 -0.98 10.77
CA LYS A 147 -2.93 -0.83 10.33
C LYS A 147 -3.26 -1.71 9.12
N LEU A 148 -2.30 -1.94 8.22
CA LEU A 148 -2.44 -2.90 7.13
C LEU A 148 -2.62 -4.33 7.66
N LEU A 149 -1.80 -4.76 8.62
CA LEU A 149 -1.93 -6.09 9.25
C LEU A 149 -3.29 -6.25 9.95
N GLU A 150 -3.74 -5.25 10.70
CA GLU A 150 -5.03 -5.24 11.37
C GLU A 150 -6.20 -5.29 10.38
N LEU A 151 -6.09 -4.57 9.26
CA LEU A 151 -7.07 -4.63 8.17
C LEU A 151 -7.11 -6.03 7.54
N HIS A 152 -5.96 -6.59 7.17
CA HIS A 152 -5.88 -7.92 6.60
C HIS A 152 -6.47 -8.99 7.53
N GLN A 153 -6.22 -8.86 8.85
CA GLN A 153 -6.83 -9.75 9.84
C GLN A 153 -8.36 -9.62 9.86
N SER A 154 -8.87 -8.38 9.88
CA SER A 154 -10.33 -8.15 9.90
C SER A 154 -11.02 -8.67 8.63
N ILE A 155 -10.37 -8.58 7.47
CA ILE A 155 -10.88 -9.15 6.21
C ILE A 155 -10.91 -10.67 6.30
N ARG A 156 -9.87 -11.31 6.84
CA ARG A 156 -9.86 -12.77 7.04
C ARG A 156 -11.02 -13.23 7.91
N GLU A 157 -11.25 -12.56 9.03
CA GLU A 157 -12.36 -12.88 9.94
C GLU A 157 -13.73 -12.66 9.30
N PHE A 158 -13.91 -11.59 8.54
CA PHE A 158 -15.13 -11.32 7.81
C PHE A 158 -15.45 -12.44 6.82
N VAL A 159 -14.48 -12.85 5.99
CA VAL A 159 -14.65 -13.93 5.01
C VAL A 159 -14.88 -15.29 5.70
N LEU A 160 -14.16 -15.56 6.79
CA LEU A 160 -14.38 -16.78 7.57
C LEU A 160 -15.83 -16.90 8.03
N HIS A 161 -16.40 -15.84 8.61
CA HIS A 161 -17.79 -15.86 9.07
C HIS A 161 -18.81 -15.93 7.93
N ILE A 162 -18.50 -15.43 6.75
CA ILE A 162 -19.31 -15.68 5.54
C ILE A 162 -19.34 -17.19 5.24
N ASN A 163 -18.18 -17.83 5.19
CA ASN A 163 -18.07 -19.27 4.93
C ASN A 163 -18.80 -20.10 5.99
N GLU A 164 -18.62 -19.77 7.27
CA GLU A 164 -19.28 -20.45 8.40
C GLU A 164 -20.80 -20.31 8.34
N LYS A 165 -21.30 -19.12 8.02
CA LYS A 165 -22.76 -18.87 7.90
C LYS A 165 -23.38 -19.75 6.81
N ILE A 166 -22.75 -19.77 5.63
CA ILE A 166 -23.24 -20.55 4.49
C ILE A 166 -23.20 -22.05 4.79
N GLU A 167 -22.13 -22.53 5.41
CA GLU A 167 -22.00 -23.93 5.76
C GLU A 167 -23.06 -24.35 6.85
N LYS A 168 -23.29 -23.49 7.83
CA LYS A 168 -24.31 -23.71 8.83
C LYS A 168 -25.69 -23.82 8.19
N ASP A 169 -26.07 -22.87 7.33
CA ASP A 169 -27.38 -22.88 6.66
C ASP A 169 -27.56 -24.15 5.81
N ARG A 170 -26.48 -24.59 5.13
CA ARG A 170 -26.49 -25.84 4.36
C ARG A 170 -26.75 -27.08 5.23
N LEU A 171 -26.15 -27.14 6.41
CA LEU A 171 -26.34 -28.23 7.36
C LEU A 171 -27.74 -28.22 7.97
N ASP A 172 -28.26 -27.05 8.30
CA ASP A 172 -29.60 -26.88 8.84
C ASP A 172 -30.68 -27.38 7.84
N LEU A 173 -30.53 -27.05 6.55
CA LEU A 173 -31.39 -27.53 5.48
C LEU A 173 -31.36 -29.06 5.35
N LYS A 174 -30.18 -29.69 5.36
CA LYS A 174 -30.05 -31.16 5.32
C LYS A 174 -30.65 -31.86 6.52
N GLY A 175 -30.55 -31.24 7.70
CA GLY A 175 -31.17 -31.75 8.92
C GLY A 175 -32.71 -31.78 8.83
N VAL A 176 -33.29 -30.76 8.19
CA VAL A 176 -34.76 -30.70 7.96
C VAL A 176 -35.19 -31.79 6.98
N ASP A 177 -34.50 -31.96 5.86
CA ASP A 177 -34.83 -32.96 4.84
C ASP A 177 -34.76 -34.39 5.40
N ASN A 178 -33.75 -34.69 6.23
CA ASN A 178 -33.61 -36.00 6.88
C ASN A 178 -34.77 -36.30 7.87
N ASN A 179 -35.26 -35.27 8.58
CA ASN A 179 -36.38 -35.42 9.50
C ASN A 179 -37.74 -35.61 8.79
N LEU A 180 -37.88 -35.01 7.58
CA LEU A 180 -39.09 -35.17 6.76
C LEU A 180 -39.15 -36.55 6.06
N SER A 181 -38.01 -37.19 5.84
CA SER A 181 -37.92 -38.50 5.19
C SER A 181 -38.04 -39.69 6.13
N LEU A 182 -38.15 -39.51 7.45
CA LEU A 182 -38.44 -40.59 8.38
C LEU A 182 -39.89 -41.02 8.24
N PRO A 183 -40.19 -42.30 7.97
CA PRO A 183 -41.58 -42.79 7.90
C PRO A 183 -42.22 -42.57 9.26
N GLN A 184 -43.33 -41.84 9.27
CA GLN A 184 -44.21 -41.79 10.44
C GLN A 184 -44.78 -43.18 10.64
N ASN A 185 -44.26 -43.90 11.63
CA ASN A 185 -44.78 -45.21 12.03
C ASN A 185 -46.13 -45.00 12.77
N ASN A 186 -47.19 -44.79 11.97
CA ASN A 186 -48.55 -44.83 12.47
C ASN A 186 -48.94 -46.29 12.69
N SER A 187 -48.62 -46.87 13.85
CA SER A 187 -49.21 -48.10 14.30
C SER A 187 -50.64 -47.78 14.82
N PRO A 188 -51.70 -48.26 14.15
CA PRO A 188 -53.01 -48.19 14.73
C PRO A 188 -53.14 -49.25 15.85
N LYS A 189 -53.67 -48.87 16.98
CA LYS A 189 -54.18 -49.81 18.02
C LYS A 189 -55.51 -50.31 17.59
#